data_c9e39380524aad3548a299ce308ec9a5
#
_entry.id   c9e39380524aad3548a299ce308ec9a5
#
_cell.length_a   1.000
_cell.length_b   1.000
_cell.length_c   1.000
_cell.angle_alpha   90.00
_cell.angle_beta   90.00
_cell.angle_gamma   90.00
#
_symmetry.space_group_name_H-M   'P 1'
#
loop_
_entity.id
_entity.type
_entity.pdbx_description
1 polymer ?
#
loop_
_entity_poly.entity_id
_entity_poly.type
_entity_poly.pdbx_seq_one_letter_code
_entity_poly.pdbx_strand_id
1 'polypeptide(L)'
;MPRIVGGIAAFVVCLAAGSATSALAQSNDPLGVGRKLLAEDNPGDLWVERGKRVFYEQRGPKRASLEKCDFGLGPGKLEGAYARMPRYFPDTDKVQDAESRLVTCMVDLQGFNRVEIAKTAMGTLDRMSDIEALAAYVASKSNGMKMDVPLSHQKEYDTYKAGEYIFFRRNGPTDFGCITCHGENSKRIRLQDLPNMTDRQQLQAVVSTWPAYLGTQSNLRTMQWRLKICYWQMRLPDLPYLSDVTVAITSYLNYQGNGAVIGVPGVKR
;
A
#
# COMPACT_ATOMS: atom_id res chain seq x y z
N MET A 1 -77.19 -35.10 42.44
CA MET A 1 -75.80 -34.79 42.68
C MET A 1 -74.99 -35.35 41.50
N PRO A 2 -74.60 -34.58 40.52
CA PRO A 2 -73.76 -35.04 39.43
C PRO A 2 -72.28 -34.67 39.68
N ARG A 3 -71.41 -35.61 39.48
CA ARG A 3 -69.95 -35.47 39.49
C ARG A 3 -69.45 -34.84 38.20
N ILE A 4 -68.70 -33.74 38.34
CA ILE A 4 -67.99 -33.12 37.25
C ILE A 4 -66.62 -33.79 37.14
N VAL A 5 -66.31 -34.40 35.97
CA VAL A 5 -65.01 -34.91 35.60
C VAL A 5 -64.30 -33.83 34.82
N GLY A 6 -63.27 -33.27 35.41
CA GLY A 6 -62.42 -32.31 34.75
C GLY A 6 -61.36 -32.97 33.86
N GLY A 7 -61.41 -32.73 32.57
CA GLY A 7 -60.39 -33.16 31.62
C GLY A 7 -59.23 -32.15 31.57
N ILE A 8 -58.01 -32.63 31.82
CA ILE A 8 -56.78 -31.86 31.67
C ILE A 8 -56.32 -31.97 30.20
N ALA A 9 -56.44 -30.87 29.46
CA ALA A 9 -55.86 -30.78 28.11
C ALA A 9 -54.38 -30.45 28.20
N ALA A 10 -53.52 -31.39 27.82
CA ALA A 10 -52.08 -31.17 27.70
C ALA A 10 -51.81 -30.43 26.39
N PHE A 11 -51.35 -29.20 26.51
CA PHE A 11 -50.80 -28.45 25.37
C PHE A 11 -49.36 -28.91 25.08
N VAL A 12 -49.17 -29.62 23.97
CA VAL A 12 -47.87 -29.93 23.42
C VAL A 12 -47.37 -28.70 22.64
N VAL A 13 -46.46 -27.94 23.21
CA VAL A 13 -45.77 -26.86 22.50
C VAL A 13 -44.66 -27.48 21.65
N CYS A 14 -44.85 -27.60 20.33
CA CYS A 14 -43.79 -27.92 19.39
C CYS A 14 -42.88 -26.72 19.23
N LEU A 15 -41.74 -26.73 19.86
CA LEU A 15 -40.61 -25.82 19.56
C LEU A 15 -40.00 -26.23 18.20
N ALA A 16 -40.41 -25.56 17.13
CA ALA A 16 -39.71 -25.63 15.86
C ALA A 16 -38.38 -24.88 16.00
N ALA A 17 -37.30 -25.64 16.18
CA ALA A 17 -35.95 -25.12 16.04
C ALA A 17 -35.70 -24.76 14.57
N GLY A 18 -35.98 -23.51 14.23
CA GLY A 18 -35.61 -22.95 12.95
C GLY A 18 -34.09 -22.85 12.85
N SER A 19 -33.47 -23.82 12.16
CA SER A 19 -32.08 -23.73 11.73
C SER A 19 -31.96 -22.53 10.78
N ALA A 20 -31.51 -21.39 11.30
CA ALA A 20 -31.11 -20.27 10.45
C ALA A 20 -29.83 -20.69 9.70
N THR A 21 -30.02 -21.31 8.54
CA THR A 21 -28.94 -21.42 7.56
C THR A 21 -28.62 -20.01 7.09
N SER A 22 -27.56 -19.42 7.63
CA SER A 22 -26.95 -18.22 7.10
C SER A 22 -26.54 -18.54 5.65
N ALA A 23 -27.38 -18.19 4.70
CA ALA A 23 -27.01 -18.15 3.30
C ALA A 23 -25.91 -17.10 3.19
N LEU A 24 -24.65 -17.54 3.15
CA LEU A 24 -23.53 -16.76 2.70
C LEU A 24 -23.91 -16.33 1.27
N ALA A 25 -24.28 -15.08 1.10
CA ALA A 25 -24.45 -14.49 -0.21
C ALA A 25 -23.12 -14.68 -0.95
N GLN A 26 -23.08 -15.67 -1.83
CA GLN A 26 -21.98 -15.83 -2.78
C GLN A 26 -21.99 -14.56 -3.61
N SER A 27 -21.03 -13.67 -3.36
CA SER A 27 -20.82 -12.52 -4.22
C SER A 27 -20.46 -13.06 -5.60
N ASN A 28 -21.30 -12.79 -6.59
CA ASN A 28 -21.02 -13.10 -8.00
C ASN A 28 -19.96 -12.11 -8.55
N ASP A 29 -18.87 -11.92 -7.81
CA ASP A 29 -17.70 -11.16 -8.25
C ASP A 29 -16.54 -12.13 -8.58
N PRO A 30 -16.45 -12.63 -9.82
CA PRO A 30 -15.35 -13.53 -10.23
C PRO A 30 -13.98 -12.91 -10.05
N LEU A 31 -13.88 -11.56 -10.13
CA LEU A 31 -12.63 -10.84 -9.93
C LEU A 31 -12.26 -10.79 -8.45
N GLY A 32 -13.25 -10.70 -7.56
CA GLY A 32 -13.06 -10.78 -6.11
C GLY A 32 -12.59 -12.16 -5.67
N VAL A 33 -13.18 -13.22 -6.23
CA VAL A 33 -12.75 -14.61 -5.99
C VAL A 33 -11.31 -14.81 -6.47
N GLY A 34 -10.97 -14.37 -7.68
CA GLY A 34 -9.61 -14.46 -8.21
C GLY A 34 -8.59 -13.72 -7.35
N ARG A 35 -8.94 -12.53 -6.85
CA ARG A 35 -8.06 -11.78 -5.92
C ARG A 35 -7.85 -12.50 -4.59
N LYS A 36 -8.89 -13.13 -4.06
CA LYS A 36 -8.79 -13.89 -2.82
C LYS A 36 -7.86 -15.10 -2.97
N LEU A 37 -8.01 -15.86 -4.05
CA LEU A 37 -7.12 -16.99 -4.36
C LEU A 37 -5.66 -16.55 -4.54
N LEU A 38 -5.42 -15.45 -5.27
CA LEU A 38 -4.08 -14.87 -5.42
C LEU A 38 -3.53 -14.30 -4.11
N ALA A 39 -4.35 -13.96 -3.14
CA ALA A 39 -3.88 -13.49 -1.83
C ALA A 39 -3.48 -14.65 -0.92
N GLU A 40 -4.04 -15.84 -1.11
CA GLU A 40 -3.67 -17.07 -0.38
C GLU A 40 -2.32 -17.64 -0.87
N ASP A 41 -2.03 -17.51 -2.18
CA ASP A 41 -0.72 -17.83 -2.79
C ASP A 41 -0.23 -16.59 -3.55
N ASN A 42 0.31 -15.64 -2.78
CA ASN A 42 0.59 -14.30 -3.29
C ASN A 42 1.87 -14.27 -4.14
N PRO A 43 1.77 -14.09 -5.46
CA PRO A 43 2.96 -14.05 -6.31
C PRO A 43 3.94 -12.93 -5.93
N GLY A 44 3.49 -11.89 -5.22
CA GLY A 44 4.33 -10.82 -4.72
C GLY A 44 5.38 -11.28 -3.70
N ASP A 45 5.21 -12.44 -3.08
CA ASP A 45 6.18 -13.01 -2.13
C ASP A 45 7.52 -13.35 -2.80
N LEU A 46 7.51 -13.63 -4.11
CA LEU A 46 8.74 -13.79 -4.89
C LEU A 46 9.60 -12.50 -4.88
N TRP A 47 8.96 -11.33 -4.88
CA TRP A 47 9.67 -10.04 -4.75
C TRP A 47 10.20 -9.83 -3.33
N VAL A 48 9.47 -10.24 -2.30
CA VAL A 48 9.93 -10.17 -0.91
C VAL A 48 11.20 -11.03 -0.74
N GLU A 49 11.18 -12.26 -1.22
CA GLU A 49 12.35 -13.16 -1.16
C GLU A 49 13.54 -12.64 -1.98
N ARG A 50 13.29 -12.10 -3.19
CA ARG A 50 14.32 -11.42 -3.96
C ARG A 50 14.87 -10.21 -3.20
N GLY A 51 13.99 -9.39 -2.64
CA GLY A 51 14.36 -8.18 -1.88
C GLY A 51 15.21 -8.51 -0.67
N LYS A 52 14.86 -9.58 0.06
CA LYS A 52 15.65 -10.10 1.17
C LYS A 52 17.08 -10.47 0.71
N ARG A 53 17.21 -11.25 -0.37
CA ARG A 53 18.51 -11.63 -0.91
C ARG A 53 19.34 -10.40 -1.31
N VAL A 54 18.74 -9.47 -2.07
CA VAL A 54 19.41 -8.24 -2.55
C VAL A 54 19.80 -7.32 -1.40
N PHE A 55 19.06 -7.30 -0.30
CA PHE A 55 19.32 -6.48 0.88
C PHE A 55 20.63 -6.90 1.57
N TYR A 56 20.89 -8.20 1.68
CA TYR A 56 22.06 -8.76 2.34
C TYR A 56 23.26 -8.98 1.39
N GLU A 57 23.04 -8.92 0.09
CA GLU A 57 24.06 -9.10 -0.92
C GLU A 57 25.03 -7.91 -0.94
N GLN A 58 26.35 -8.21 -0.99
CA GLN A 58 27.38 -7.19 -1.20
C GLN A 58 27.38 -6.72 -2.65
N ARG A 59 26.97 -5.48 -2.89
CA ARG A 59 26.73 -4.93 -4.22
C ARG A 59 27.37 -3.55 -4.40
N GLY A 60 27.37 -3.12 -5.65
CA GLY A 60 27.87 -1.80 -6.05
C GLY A 60 29.38 -1.66 -5.97
N PRO A 61 29.92 -0.51 -6.37
CA PRO A 61 31.35 -0.22 -6.36
C PRO A 61 32.02 -0.40 -4.99
N LYS A 62 31.28 -0.11 -3.90
CA LYS A 62 31.79 -0.25 -2.53
C LYS A 62 31.69 -1.68 -1.97
N ARG A 63 31.11 -2.62 -2.73
CA ARG A 63 30.91 -4.03 -2.33
C ARG A 63 30.30 -4.17 -0.93
N ALA A 64 29.22 -3.43 -0.66
CA ALA A 64 28.56 -3.40 0.64
C ALA A 64 27.11 -3.89 0.54
N SER A 65 26.58 -4.45 1.64
CA SER A 65 25.17 -4.77 1.79
C SER A 65 24.38 -3.54 2.26
N LEU A 66 23.03 -3.67 2.34
CA LEU A 66 22.16 -2.62 2.88
C LEU A 66 21.88 -2.78 4.37
N GLU A 67 22.54 -3.73 5.06
CA GLU A 67 22.32 -4.03 6.49
C GLU A 67 22.54 -2.81 7.42
N LYS A 68 23.36 -1.87 7.00
CA LYS A 68 23.61 -0.62 7.76
C LYS A 68 22.67 0.52 7.39
N CYS A 69 21.71 0.28 6.47
CA CYS A 69 20.75 1.31 6.10
C CYS A 69 19.83 1.65 7.28
N ASP A 70 19.75 2.93 7.61
CA ASP A 70 18.86 3.43 8.66
C ASP A 70 17.53 3.89 8.04
N PHE A 71 16.45 3.21 8.39
CA PHE A 71 15.09 3.56 7.99
C PHE A 71 14.38 4.43 9.06
N GLY A 72 15.16 5.12 9.90
CA GLY A 72 14.66 6.04 10.92
C GLY A 72 14.40 5.40 12.28
N LEU A 73 14.80 4.15 12.47
CA LEU A 73 14.77 3.42 13.75
C LEU A 73 16.18 3.05 14.24
N GLY A 74 17.20 3.51 13.53
CA GLY A 74 18.59 3.17 13.69
C GLY A 74 19.05 2.17 12.62
N PRO A 75 20.38 2.11 12.36
CA PRO A 75 20.95 1.26 11.33
C PRO A 75 20.53 -0.20 11.46
N GLY A 76 20.07 -0.80 10.37
CA GLY A 76 19.70 -2.21 10.28
C GLY A 76 18.35 -2.60 10.93
N LYS A 77 17.66 -1.67 11.55
CA LYS A 77 16.34 -1.95 12.16
C LYS A 77 15.24 -1.77 11.14
N LEU A 78 14.65 -2.88 10.70
CA LEU A 78 13.59 -2.90 9.68
C LEU A 78 12.19 -3.05 10.25
N GLU A 79 12.05 -3.77 11.38
CA GLU A 79 10.76 -4.08 12.00
C GLU A 79 10.03 -2.79 12.42
N GLY A 80 8.88 -2.54 11.78
CA GLY A 80 8.06 -1.35 12.00
C GLY A 80 8.56 -0.07 11.30
N ALA A 81 9.69 -0.10 10.60
CA ALA A 81 10.22 1.08 9.92
C ALA A 81 9.27 1.59 8.83
N TYR A 82 8.75 0.70 8.00
CA TYR A 82 7.82 1.06 6.93
C TYR A 82 6.51 1.68 7.46
N ALA A 83 6.04 1.24 8.62
CA ALA A 83 4.84 1.79 9.27
C ALA A 83 4.94 3.29 9.56
N ARG A 84 6.15 3.83 9.64
CA ARG A 84 6.45 5.22 9.96
C ARG A 84 6.97 6.04 8.77
N MET A 85 6.72 5.57 7.56
CA MET A 85 7.17 6.26 6.35
C MET A 85 6.00 6.83 5.53
N PRO A 86 6.20 7.98 4.89
CA PRO A 86 7.41 8.85 4.85
C PRO A 86 7.71 9.55 6.18
N ARG A 87 8.98 9.87 6.41
CA ARG A 87 9.44 10.64 7.57
C ARG A 87 10.68 11.49 7.27
N TYR A 88 11.01 12.41 8.17
CA TYR A 88 12.21 13.23 8.07
C TYR A 88 13.47 12.42 8.42
N PHE A 89 14.55 12.67 7.66
CA PHE A 89 15.88 12.10 7.86
C PHE A 89 16.92 13.21 7.97
N PRO A 90 17.59 13.36 9.13
CA PRO A 90 18.55 14.42 9.37
C PRO A 90 19.79 14.37 8.46
N ASP A 91 20.23 13.17 8.05
CA ASP A 91 21.41 12.97 7.21
C ASP A 91 21.24 13.53 5.79
N THR A 92 20.01 13.60 5.29
CA THR A 92 19.69 14.17 3.97
C THR A 92 18.97 15.51 4.07
N ASP A 93 18.57 15.90 5.27
CA ASP A 93 17.71 17.07 5.56
C ASP A 93 16.39 17.05 4.74
N LYS A 94 15.83 15.85 4.47
CA LYS A 94 14.64 15.63 3.66
C LYS A 94 13.65 14.66 4.29
N VAL A 95 12.38 14.82 3.92
CA VAL A 95 11.38 13.76 4.10
C VAL A 95 11.57 12.74 3.00
N GLN A 96 11.64 11.48 3.38
CA GLN A 96 11.83 10.36 2.43
C GLN A 96 10.80 9.27 2.69
N ASP A 97 10.29 8.68 1.62
CA ASP A 97 9.57 7.43 1.66
C ASP A 97 10.54 6.23 1.63
N ALA A 98 10.03 5.01 1.66
CA ALA A 98 10.86 3.80 1.70
C ALA A 98 11.77 3.68 0.48
N GLU A 99 11.28 4.03 -0.72
CA GLU A 99 12.06 3.93 -1.96
C GLU A 99 13.16 5.00 -2.03
N SER A 100 12.84 6.25 -1.68
CA SER A 100 13.83 7.32 -1.65
C SER A 100 14.91 7.06 -0.59
N ARG A 101 14.56 6.45 0.55
CA ARG A 101 15.53 6.04 1.57
C ARG A 101 16.40 4.88 1.11
N LEU A 102 15.82 3.87 0.46
CA LEU A 102 16.58 2.78 -0.17
C LEU A 102 17.61 3.29 -1.17
N VAL A 103 17.20 4.21 -2.06
CA VAL A 103 18.11 4.78 -3.05
C VAL A 103 19.22 5.59 -2.39
N THR A 104 18.92 6.36 -1.31
CA THR A 104 19.95 7.03 -0.51
C THR A 104 20.97 6.02 0.02
N CYS A 105 20.52 4.93 0.66
CA CYS A 105 21.41 3.89 1.15
C CYS A 105 22.20 3.19 0.04
N MET A 106 21.60 2.93 -1.13
CA MET A 106 22.32 2.35 -2.27
C MET A 106 23.44 3.26 -2.78
N VAL A 107 23.21 4.57 -2.78
CA VAL A 107 24.24 5.55 -3.16
C VAL A 107 25.32 5.62 -2.08
N ASP A 108 24.93 5.78 -0.82
CA ASP A 108 25.89 6.06 0.27
C ASP A 108 26.66 4.82 0.69
N LEU A 109 26.00 3.69 0.87
CA LEU A 109 26.64 2.44 1.34
C LEU A 109 27.27 1.64 0.20
N GLN A 110 26.55 1.51 -0.93
CA GLN A 110 26.98 0.65 -2.03
C GLN A 110 27.71 1.40 -3.15
N GLY A 111 27.61 2.73 -3.21
CA GLY A 111 28.28 3.57 -4.21
C GLY A 111 27.61 3.55 -5.59
N PHE A 112 26.34 3.17 -5.67
CA PHE A 112 25.60 3.23 -6.93
C PHE A 112 25.34 4.68 -7.38
N ASN A 113 25.20 4.87 -8.68
CA ASN A 113 24.77 6.16 -9.23
C ASN A 113 23.24 6.29 -9.16
N ARG A 114 22.74 7.36 -8.57
CA ARG A 114 21.29 7.63 -8.42
C ARG A 114 20.56 7.63 -9.77
N VAL A 115 21.17 8.20 -10.83
CA VAL A 115 20.54 8.28 -12.17
C VAL A 115 20.41 6.87 -12.77
N GLU A 116 21.41 6.02 -12.60
CA GLU A 116 21.36 4.64 -13.11
C GLU A 116 20.35 3.80 -12.34
N ILE A 117 20.22 3.99 -11.03
CA ILE A 117 19.15 3.35 -10.24
C ILE A 117 17.78 3.77 -10.78
N ALA A 118 17.57 5.07 -11.02
CA ALA A 118 16.28 5.59 -11.49
C ALA A 118 15.86 5.01 -12.85
N LYS A 119 16.81 4.77 -13.77
CA LYS A 119 16.54 4.15 -15.08
C LYS A 119 15.98 2.73 -14.98
N THR A 120 16.34 2.01 -13.92
CA THR A 120 15.97 0.60 -13.71
C THR A 120 15.03 0.39 -12.54
N ALA A 121 14.54 1.48 -11.94
CA ALA A 121 13.72 1.45 -10.72
C ALA A 121 12.42 0.67 -10.87
N MET A 122 11.86 0.63 -12.07
CA MET A 122 10.61 -0.07 -12.34
C MET A 122 10.88 -1.32 -13.16
N GLY A 123 10.28 -2.44 -12.73
CA GLY A 123 10.36 -3.70 -13.46
C GLY A 123 9.62 -3.65 -14.80
N THR A 124 9.95 -4.61 -15.65
CA THR A 124 9.26 -4.91 -16.91
C THR A 124 8.66 -6.32 -16.85
N LEU A 125 7.94 -6.76 -17.88
CA LEU A 125 7.44 -8.15 -17.94
C LEU A 125 8.59 -9.18 -17.80
N ASP A 126 9.76 -8.84 -18.34
CA ASP A 126 10.90 -9.76 -18.40
C ASP A 126 11.93 -9.53 -17.29
N ARG A 127 11.74 -8.51 -16.44
CA ARG A 127 12.73 -8.13 -15.44
C ARG A 127 12.08 -7.63 -14.16
N MET A 128 12.36 -8.32 -13.06
CA MET A 128 12.06 -7.81 -11.72
C MET A 128 13.00 -6.64 -11.38
N SER A 129 12.44 -5.56 -10.83
CA SER A 129 13.23 -4.46 -10.30
C SER A 129 13.79 -4.80 -8.92
N ASP A 130 15.06 -4.49 -8.69
CA ASP A 130 15.67 -4.63 -7.36
C ASP A 130 15.09 -3.64 -6.36
N ILE A 131 14.75 -2.42 -6.78
CA ILE A 131 14.12 -1.42 -5.91
C ILE A 131 12.71 -1.84 -5.48
N GLU A 132 11.90 -2.33 -6.42
CA GLU A 132 10.55 -2.83 -6.10
C GLU A 132 10.64 -4.03 -5.15
N ALA A 133 11.61 -4.92 -5.36
CA ALA A 133 11.85 -6.06 -4.49
C ALA A 133 12.34 -5.64 -3.10
N LEU A 134 13.30 -4.73 -3.01
CA LEU A 134 13.80 -4.18 -1.75
C LEU A 134 12.69 -3.46 -0.98
N ALA A 135 11.86 -2.65 -1.67
CA ALA A 135 10.73 -1.97 -1.04
C ALA A 135 9.71 -2.98 -0.48
N ALA A 136 9.43 -4.07 -1.21
CA ALA A 136 8.55 -5.14 -0.74
C ALA A 136 9.13 -5.82 0.51
N TYR A 137 10.42 -6.14 0.51
CA TYR A 137 11.08 -6.75 1.65
C TYR A 137 11.07 -5.84 2.89
N VAL A 138 11.45 -4.57 2.75
CA VAL A 138 11.44 -3.61 3.88
C VAL A 138 10.02 -3.43 4.40
N ALA A 139 9.05 -3.29 3.51
CA ALA A 139 7.65 -3.10 3.90
C ALA A 139 7.08 -4.34 4.62
N SER A 140 7.43 -5.56 4.18
CA SER A 140 6.96 -6.81 4.80
C SER A 140 7.40 -6.96 6.25
N LYS A 141 8.49 -6.29 6.66
CA LYS A 141 8.95 -6.24 8.07
C LYS A 141 8.04 -5.42 8.99
N SER A 142 7.01 -4.80 8.44
CA SER A 142 5.99 -4.09 9.20
C SER A 142 4.60 -4.76 9.10
N ASN A 143 4.50 -5.96 8.52
CA ASN A 143 3.24 -6.68 8.41
C ASN A 143 2.60 -6.93 9.78
N GLY A 144 1.28 -6.74 9.89
CA GLY A 144 0.53 -6.83 11.13
C GLY A 144 0.63 -5.61 12.04
N MET A 145 1.53 -4.67 11.76
CA MET A 145 1.68 -3.42 12.52
C MET A 145 0.74 -2.34 11.97
N LYS A 146 0.35 -1.41 12.84
CA LYS A 146 -0.45 -0.24 12.42
C LYS A 146 0.46 0.82 11.82
N MET A 147 -0.01 1.46 10.76
CA MET A 147 0.61 2.67 10.22
C MET A 147 0.61 3.78 11.28
N ASP A 148 1.74 4.45 11.43
CA ASP A 148 2.00 5.52 12.41
C ASP A 148 2.98 6.54 11.81
N VAL A 149 2.60 7.13 10.69
CA VAL A 149 3.40 8.13 9.96
C VAL A 149 3.46 9.42 10.79
N PRO A 150 4.65 9.95 11.09
CA PRO A 150 4.79 11.12 11.95
C PRO A 150 4.54 12.44 11.20
N LEU A 151 4.12 13.47 11.97
CA LEU A 151 4.15 14.89 11.58
C LEU A 151 4.82 15.72 12.68
N SER A 152 5.79 15.16 13.40
CA SER A 152 6.44 15.80 14.54
C SER A 152 7.52 16.80 14.14
N HIS A 153 8.10 16.65 12.94
CA HIS A 153 9.08 17.57 12.38
C HIS A 153 8.42 18.54 11.40
N GLN A 154 8.85 19.82 11.38
CA GLN A 154 8.25 20.85 10.51
C GLN A 154 8.24 20.43 9.03
N LYS A 155 9.32 19.83 8.53
CA LYS A 155 9.39 19.35 7.14
C LYS A 155 8.41 18.20 6.86
N GLU A 156 8.08 17.36 7.83
CA GLU A 156 7.04 16.33 7.69
C GLU A 156 5.67 16.99 7.51
N TYR A 157 5.36 17.98 8.35
CA TYR A 157 4.12 18.74 8.26
C TYR A 157 4.02 19.50 6.93
N ASP A 158 5.08 20.18 6.50
CA ASP A 158 5.11 20.93 5.23
C ASP A 158 4.94 19.99 4.03
N THR A 159 5.61 18.82 4.07
CA THR A 159 5.51 17.79 3.03
C THR A 159 4.09 17.20 2.99
N TYR A 160 3.48 16.93 4.13
CA TYR A 160 2.09 16.50 4.23
C TYR A 160 1.14 17.56 3.64
N LYS A 161 1.29 18.83 3.99
CA LYS A 161 0.45 19.92 3.47
C LYS A 161 0.61 20.11 1.96
N ALA A 162 1.82 19.96 1.44
CA ALA A 162 2.07 19.96 -0.01
C ALA A 162 1.34 18.79 -0.69
N GLY A 163 1.38 17.59 -0.10
CA GLY A 163 0.68 16.42 -0.61
C GLY A 163 -0.85 16.59 -0.58
N GLU A 164 -1.39 17.13 0.51
CA GLU A 164 -2.81 17.49 0.60
C GLU A 164 -3.23 18.46 -0.51
N TYR A 165 -2.47 19.53 -0.67
CA TYR A 165 -2.73 20.52 -1.72
C TYR A 165 -2.73 19.88 -3.12
N ILE A 166 -1.72 19.04 -3.43
CA ILE A 166 -1.62 18.36 -4.71
C ILE A 166 -2.79 17.39 -4.93
N PHE A 167 -3.22 16.66 -3.88
CA PHE A 167 -4.32 15.71 -3.97
C PHE A 167 -5.64 16.38 -4.37
N PHE A 168 -5.95 17.54 -3.80
CA PHE A 168 -7.20 18.25 -4.04
C PHE A 168 -7.14 19.17 -5.26
N ARG A 169 -5.95 19.59 -5.68
CA ARG A 169 -5.80 20.52 -6.80
C ARG A 169 -6.07 19.83 -8.14
N ARG A 170 -6.93 20.43 -8.93
CA ARG A 170 -7.12 20.10 -10.34
C ARG A 170 -6.18 20.96 -11.19
N ASN A 171 -5.57 20.38 -12.21
CA ASN A 171 -4.61 21.07 -13.08
C ASN A 171 -4.43 20.32 -14.40
N GLY A 172 -3.53 20.85 -15.24
CA GLY A 172 -3.25 20.28 -16.56
C GLY A 172 -4.33 20.57 -17.61
N PRO A 173 -4.13 20.13 -18.86
CA PRO A 173 -5.02 20.43 -19.97
C PRO A 173 -6.42 19.81 -19.86
N THR A 174 -6.56 18.77 -19.04
CA THR A 174 -7.82 18.07 -18.80
C THR A 174 -8.51 18.50 -17.51
N ASP A 175 -7.92 19.44 -16.77
CA ASP A 175 -8.40 19.90 -15.46
C ASP A 175 -8.70 18.74 -14.49
N PHE A 176 -7.79 17.77 -14.39
CA PHE A 176 -7.88 16.64 -13.48
C PHE A 176 -6.96 16.81 -12.26
N GLY A 177 -7.34 16.14 -11.16
CA GLY A 177 -6.54 15.94 -9.97
C GLY A 177 -6.85 14.57 -9.36
N CYS A 178 -6.14 14.18 -8.32
CA CYS A 178 -6.39 12.92 -7.64
C CYS A 178 -7.85 12.85 -7.16
N ILE A 179 -8.37 13.96 -6.64
CA ILE A 179 -9.74 14.12 -6.15
C ILE A 179 -10.79 13.85 -7.24
N THR A 180 -10.48 14.11 -8.52
CA THR A 180 -11.42 13.89 -9.62
C THR A 180 -11.82 12.42 -9.75
N CYS A 181 -10.85 11.53 -9.51
CA CYS A 181 -11.05 10.08 -9.58
C CYS A 181 -11.28 9.45 -8.21
N HIS A 182 -10.78 10.04 -7.14
CA HIS A 182 -10.74 9.47 -5.79
C HIS A 182 -11.54 10.25 -4.75
N GLY A 183 -12.40 11.18 -5.16
CA GLY A 183 -13.17 12.04 -4.25
C GLY A 183 -14.57 11.55 -3.94
N GLU A 184 -15.08 10.55 -4.64
CA GLU A 184 -16.44 10.05 -4.50
C GLU A 184 -16.50 8.54 -4.71
N ASN A 185 -17.55 7.93 -4.16
CA ASN A 185 -17.83 6.51 -4.41
C ASN A 185 -18.28 6.27 -5.86
N SER A 186 -18.14 5.04 -6.33
CA SER A 186 -18.61 4.59 -7.64
C SER A 186 -17.92 5.25 -8.86
N LYS A 187 -16.82 5.95 -8.65
CA LYS A 187 -15.95 6.37 -9.76
C LYS A 187 -15.26 5.15 -10.37
N ARG A 188 -15.18 5.15 -11.68
CA ARG A 188 -14.60 4.01 -12.43
C ARG A 188 -13.62 4.50 -13.48
N ILE A 189 -12.57 3.71 -13.69
CA ILE A 189 -11.71 3.84 -14.84
C ILE A 189 -11.68 2.50 -15.58
N ARG A 190 -12.08 2.50 -16.86
CA ARG A 190 -12.29 1.27 -17.63
C ARG A 190 -13.31 0.35 -16.90
N LEU A 191 -12.93 -0.86 -16.51
CA LEU A 191 -13.77 -1.81 -15.79
C LEU A 191 -13.43 -1.92 -14.30
N GLN A 192 -12.71 -0.95 -13.77
CA GLN A 192 -12.23 -0.97 -12.38
C GLN A 192 -12.88 0.16 -11.57
N ASP A 193 -13.48 -0.20 -10.45
CA ASP A 193 -13.94 0.78 -9.47
C ASP A 193 -12.72 1.39 -8.77
N LEU A 194 -12.79 2.69 -8.54
CA LEU A 194 -11.74 3.45 -7.86
C LEU A 194 -12.14 3.67 -6.40
N PRO A 195 -11.21 3.48 -5.46
CA PRO A 195 -11.49 3.77 -4.06
C PRO A 195 -11.72 5.27 -3.86
N ASN A 196 -12.70 5.61 -3.04
CA ASN A 196 -12.86 6.97 -2.54
C ASN A 196 -11.83 7.21 -1.44
N MET A 197 -10.81 8.02 -1.72
CA MET A 197 -9.72 8.31 -0.78
C MET A 197 -10.06 9.46 0.19
N THR A 198 -11.25 10.05 0.10
CA THR A 198 -11.79 10.93 1.15
C THR A 198 -12.55 10.15 2.22
N ASP A 199 -12.91 8.89 1.93
CA ASP A 199 -13.40 7.94 2.91
C ASP A 199 -12.22 7.24 3.59
N ARG A 200 -12.13 7.40 4.91
CA ARG A 200 -10.98 6.89 5.69
C ARG A 200 -10.83 5.38 5.59
N GLN A 201 -11.90 4.62 5.60
CA GLN A 201 -11.83 3.15 5.57
C GLN A 201 -11.31 2.66 4.22
N GLN A 202 -11.79 3.24 3.12
CA GLN A 202 -11.31 2.90 1.78
C GLN A 202 -9.85 3.33 1.58
N LEU A 203 -9.48 4.52 2.05
CA LEU A 203 -8.09 4.99 2.01
C LEU A 203 -7.16 4.04 2.78
N GLN A 204 -7.52 3.67 4.00
CA GLN A 204 -6.76 2.75 4.83
C GLN A 204 -6.54 1.40 4.14
N ALA A 205 -7.58 0.83 3.53
CA ALA A 205 -7.49 -0.42 2.77
C ALA A 205 -6.57 -0.31 1.53
N VAL A 206 -6.44 0.89 0.97
CA VAL A 206 -5.53 1.13 -0.16
C VAL A 206 -4.09 1.25 0.28
N VAL A 207 -3.78 2.17 1.21
CA VAL A 207 -2.39 2.54 1.53
C VAL A 207 -1.65 1.46 2.30
N SER A 208 -2.36 0.70 3.14
CA SER A 208 -1.76 -0.37 3.95
C SER A 208 -1.34 -1.61 3.15
N THR A 209 -1.66 -1.66 1.85
CA THR A 209 -1.43 -2.82 0.98
C THR A 209 -0.46 -2.54 -0.17
N TRP A 210 0.30 -1.45 -0.11
CA TRP A 210 1.42 -1.17 -1.02
C TRP A 210 2.75 -1.42 -0.31
N PRO A 211 3.78 -2.00 -1.00
CA PRO A 211 3.83 -2.48 -2.40
C PRO A 211 2.83 -3.59 -2.69
N ALA A 212 2.40 -3.70 -3.96
CA ALA A 212 1.38 -4.65 -4.36
C ALA A 212 1.72 -5.37 -5.67
N TYR A 213 1.38 -6.66 -5.74
CA TYR A 213 1.39 -7.40 -6.99
C TYR A 213 0.17 -7.01 -7.84
N LEU A 214 0.42 -6.60 -9.08
CA LEU A 214 -0.62 -6.28 -10.05
C LEU A 214 -0.81 -7.44 -11.02
N GLY A 215 -1.94 -8.14 -10.92
CA GLY A 215 -2.25 -9.28 -11.78
C GLY A 215 -2.24 -8.95 -13.27
N THR A 216 -2.70 -7.74 -13.65
CA THR A 216 -2.70 -7.28 -15.06
C THR A 216 -1.31 -7.00 -15.64
N GLN A 217 -0.29 -6.94 -14.81
CA GLN A 217 1.08 -6.67 -15.21
C GLN A 217 2.05 -7.80 -14.88
N SER A 218 1.56 -8.84 -14.18
CA SER A 218 2.39 -9.93 -13.64
C SER A 218 3.64 -9.43 -12.95
N ASN A 219 3.51 -8.31 -12.22
CA ASN A 219 4.65 -7.64 -11.59
C ASN A 219 4.23 -6.96 -10.27
N LEU A 220 5.17 -6.86 -9.34
CA LEU A 220 4.98 -6.05 -8.16
C LEU A 220 5.26 -4.58 -8.49
N ARG A 221 4.47 -3.69 -7.90
CA ARG A 221 4.58 -2.25 -8.06
C ARG A 221 4.58 -1.55 -6.71
N THR A 222 5.20 -0.39 -6.69
CA THR A 222 5.26 0.50 -5.52
C THR A 222 4.31 1.69 -5.64
N MET A 223 4.18 2.48 -4.58
CA MET A 223 3.39 3.71 -4.62
C MET A 223 3.99 4.74 -5.59
N GLN A 224 5.32 4.83 -5.69
CA GLN A 224 6.01 5.71 -6.65
C GLN A 224 5.58 5.40 -8.10
N TRP A 225 5.56 4.11 -8.45
CA TRP A 225 5.05 3.68 -9.76
C TRP A 225 3.57 4.05 -9.94
N ARG A 226 2.74 3.81 -8.92
CA ARG A 226 1.29 4.09 -9.01
C ARG A 226 1.01 5.57 -9.25
N LEU A 227 1.70 6.44 -8.54
CA LEU A 227 1.56 7.89 -8.70
C LEU A 227 1.99 8.35 -10.10
N LYS A 228 3.11 7.83 -10.62
CA LYS A 228 3.56 8.11 -11.98
C LYS A 228 2.49 7.74 -13.02
N ILE A 229 1.90 6.55 -12.91
CA ILE A 229 0.85 6.10 -13.83
C ILE A 229 -0.44 6.95 -13.71
N CYS A 230 -0.81 7.39 -12.51
CA CYS A 230 -1.95 8.29 -12.32
C CYS A 230 -1.71 9.63 -13.01
N TYR A 231 -0.52 10.22 -12.89
CA TYR A 231 -0.15 11.46 -13.58
C TYR A 231 -0.22 11.31 -15.09
N TRP A 232 0.32 10.21 -15.63
CA TRP A 232 0.21 9.89 -17.06
C TRP A 232 -1.25 9.78 -17.53
N GLN A 233 -2.12 9.12 -16.74
CA GLN A 233 -3.54 9.00 -17.08
C GLN A 233 -4.27 10.36 -17.06
N MET A 234 -3.90 11.25 -16.16
CA MET A 234 -4.43 12.61 -16.08
C MET A 234 -3.84 13.56 -17.13
N ARG A 235 -2.90 13.10 -17.97
CA ARG A 235 -2.19 13.95 -18.93
C ARG A 235 -1.40 15.09 -18.28
N LEU A 236 -0.96 14.87 -17.05
CA LEU A 236 -0.04 15.76 -16.36
C LEU A 236 1.41 15.50 -16.81
N PRO A 237 2.33 16.44 -16.57
CA PRO A 237 3.75 16.23 -16.84
C PRO A 237 4.27 14.95 -16.17
N ASP A 238 5.24 14.28 -16.82
CA ASP A 238 5.85 13.08 -16.26
C ASP A 238 6.48 13.37 -14.91
N LEU A 239 6.23 12.49 -13.93
CA LEU A 239 6.83 12.59 -12.61
C LEU A 239 8.19 11.89 -12.62
N PRO A 240 9.27 12.63 -12.34
CA PRO A 240 10.56 11.99 -12.08
C PRO A 240 10.45 11.01 -10.91
N TYR A 241 11.12 9.88 -11.04
CA TYR A 241 11.21 8.91 -9.95
C TYR A 241 11.82 9.55 -8.69
N LEU A 242 11.19 9.33 -7.54
CA LEU A 242 11.54 9.92 -6.24
C LEU A 242 11.45 11.47 -6.20
N SER A 243 10.55 12.06 -6.98
CA SER A 243 10.31 13.50 -6.91
C SER A 243 9.68 13.90 -5.58
N ASP A 244 9.92 15.14 -5.15
CA ASP A 244 9.30 15.69 -3.93
C ASP A 244 7.76 15.65 -4.02
N VAL A 245 7.20 15.72 -5.24
CA VAL A 245 5.75 15.58 -5.49
C VAL A 245 5.25 14.19 -5.09
N THR A 246 5.95 13.12 -5.51
CA THR A 246 5.53 11.74 -5.16
C THR A 246 5.68 11.46 -3.67
N VAL A 247 6.74 11.95 -3.05
CA VAL A 247 6.95 11.85 -1.60
C VAL A 247 5.87 12.63 -0.83
N ALA A 248 5.50 13.83 -1.30
CA ALA A 248 4.46 14.64 -0.67
C ALA A 248 3.09 13.97 -0.73
N ILE A 249 2.67 13.48 -1.91
CA ILE A 249 1.40 12.75 -2.05
C ILE A 249 1.40 11.50 -1.17
N THR A 250 2.50 10.73 -1.15
CA THR A 250 2.64 9.54 -0.30
C THR A 250 2.55 9.91 1.18
N SER A 251 3.16 11.03 1.60
CA SER A 251 3.09 11.54 2.98
C SER A 251 1.65 11.85 3.39
N TYR A 252 0.92 12.57 2.55
CA TYR A 252 -0.49 12.87 2.78
C TYR A 252 -1.34 11.59 2.91
N LEU A 253 -1.25 10.71 1.91
CA LEU A 253 -2.06 9.50 1.87
C LEU A 253 -1.76 8.55 3.04
N ASN A 254 -0.48 8.33 3.34
CA ASN A 254 -0.07 7.42 4.40
C ASN A 254 -0.42 7.97 5.79
N TYR A 255 -0.28 9.28 6.03
CA TYR A 255 -0.70 9.90 7.27
C TYR A 255 -2.21 9.79 7.48
N GLN A 256 -3.02 10.05 6.44
CA GLN A 256 -4.47 9.86 6.50
C GLN A 256 -4.85 8.39 6.74
N GLY A 257 -3.97 7.47 6.32
CA GLY A 257 -4.09 6.04 6.54
C GLY A 257 -3.67 5.55 7.94
N ASN A 258 -3.16 6.42 8.82
CA ASN A 258 -2.71 6.02 10.14
C ASN A 258 -3.76 5.19 10.89
N GLY A 259 -3.28 4.13 11.57
CA GLY A 259 -4.11 3.14 12.24
C GLY A 259 -4.48 1.93 11.38
N ALA A 260 -4.28 1.98 10.05
CA ALA A 260 -4.46 0.81 9.18
C ALA A 260 -3.41 -0.26 9.48
N VAL A 261 -3.83 -1.52 9.46
CA VAL A 261 -2.92 -2.67 9.62
C VAL A 261 -2.25 -2.97 8.28
N ILE A 262 -0.92 -2.99 8.27
CA ILE A 262 -0.12 -3.26 7.08
C ILE A 262 -0.25 -4.73 6.69
N GLY A 263 -0.50 -4.99 5.42
CA GLY A 263 -0.56 -6.31 4.80
C GLY A 263 0.04 -6.28 3.40
N VAL A 264 1.37 -6.43 3.32
CA VAL A 264 2.13 -6.34 2.07
C VAL A 264 2.94 -7.62 1.81
N PRO A 265 3.16 -7.97 0.54
CA PRO A 265 2.63 -7.32 -0.64
C PRO A 265 1.11 -7.50 -0.77
N GLY A 266 0.40 -6.44 -1.14
CA GLY A 266 -1.01 -6.57 -1.48
C GLY A 266 -1.20 -7.21 -2.86
N VAL A 267 -2.43 -7.65 -3.17
CA VAL A 267 -2.81 -8.10 -4.51
C VAL A 267 -3.82 -7.13 -5.10
N LYS A 268 -3.51 -6.59 -6.27
CA LYS A 268 -4.34 -5.61 -6.96
C LYS A 268 -4.49 -5.98 -8.44
N ARG A 269 -5.48 -5.34 -9.08
CA ARG A 269 -5.68 -5.51 -10.52
C ARG A 269 -4.74 -4.63 -11.33
#